data_43bbac1f36f3713fed259b6aa9dd30af
#
_entry.id   43bbac1f36f3713fed259b6aa9dd30af
#
_cell.length_a   1.000
_cell.length_b   1.000
_cell.length_c   1.000
_cell.angle_alpha   90.00
_cell.angle_beta   90.00
_cell.angle_gamma   90.00
#
_symmetry.space_group_name_H-M   'P 1'
#
loop_
_entity.id
_entity.type
_entity.pdbx_description
1 polymer ?
#
loop_
_entity_poly.entity_id
_entity_poly.type
_entity_poly.pdbx_seq_one_letter_code
_entity_poly.pdbx_strand_id
1 'polypeptide(L)'
;MRVDAKDMGADLKQVLITKEEIDAKLAELAAKIDAEYAGKDLLIVGVLKGAVMVMADLARALSTPVTMDWMAVSSYGAGTQSSGVVRILKDLDTDIKGRHVLIVEDIIDSGLTLSWLINNLGSREPASLNVCTLLRKPDAAKVAIDVEWVGFDIANEFVVGYGLDYAEKYRNLPFVGTLAPHVYGG
;
A
#
# COMPACT_ATOMS: atom_id res chain seq x y z
N MET A 1 17.40 2.02 17.86
CA MET A 1 18.29 1.33 16.88
C MET A 1 17.43 0.88 15.73
N ARG A 2 17.76 1.20 14.48
CA ARG A 2 17.00 0.72 13.32
C ARG A 2 17.47 -0.69 12.97
N VAL A 3 16.54 -1.55 12.54
CA VAL A 3 16.91 -2.84 11.95
C VAL A 3 17.61 -2.56 10.62
N ASP A 4 18.77 -3.13 10.42
CA ASP A 4 19.55 -3.02 9.19
C ASP A 4 19.48 -4.35 8.42
N ALA A 5 19.76 -4.31 7.11
CA ALA A 5 19.80 -5.52 6.29
C ALA A 5 20.76 -6.59 6.84
N LYS A 6 21.89 -6.18 7.40
CA LYS A 6 22.85 -7.08 8.06
C LYS A 6 22.30 -7.81 9.30
N ASP A 7 21.29 -7.23 9.97
CA ASP A 7 20.68 -7.82 11.15
C ASP A 7 19.75 -8.99 10.82
N MET A 8 19.36 -9.12 9.56
CA MET A 8 18.57 -10.25 9.05
C MET A 8 19.41 -11.49 8.70
N GLY A 9 20.72 -11.33 8.61
CA GLY A 9 21.65 -12.44 8.34
C GLY A 9 21.28 -13.16 7.02
N ALA A 10 21.20 -14.51 7.10
CA ALA A 10 20.92 -15.37 5.95
C ALA A 10 19.45 -15.36 5.48
N ASP A 11 18.54 -14.75 6.24
CA ASP A 11 17.11 -14.72 5.90
C ASP A 11 16.80 -13.71 4.78
N LEU A 12 17.62 -12.68 4.61
CA LEU A 12 17.50 -11.72 3.54
C LEU A 12 18.25 -12.20 2.31
N LYS A 13 17.52 -12.35 1.17
CA LYS A 13 18.16 -12.64 -0.12
C LYS A 13 18.80 -11.37 -0.71
N GLN A 14 18.03 -10.29 -0.78
CA GLN A 14 18.51 -8.99 -1.25
C GLN A 14 17.60 -7.84 -0.81
N VAL A 15 18.16 -6.64 -0.74
CA VAL A 15 17.39 -5.39 -0.66
C VAL A 15 17.00 -4.99 -2.08
N LEU A 16 15.71 -4.85 -2.34
CA LEU A 16 15.19 -4.39 -3.65
C LEU A 16 15.12 -2.87 -3.72
N ILE A 17 14.64 -2.25 -2.65
CA ILE A 17 14.43 -0.79 -2.57
C ILE A 17 14.91 -0.34 -1.21
N THR A 18 15.86 0.55 -1.19
CA THR A 18 16.44 1.09 0.03
C THR A 18 15.49 2.09 0.68
N LYS A 19 15.73 2.40 1.96
CA LYS A 19 14.97 3.44 2.67
C LYS A 19 15.12 4.80 1.97
N GLU A 20 16.30 5.13 1.53
CA GLU A 20 16.62 6.40 0.84
C GLU A 20 15.84 6.52 -0.48
N GLU A 21 15.73 5.42 -1.24
CA GLU A 21 14.92 5.37 -2.46
C GLU A 21 13.43 5.54 -2.16
N ILE A 22 12.94 4.91 -1.07
CA ILE A 22 11.55 5.06 -0.62
C ILE A 22 11.29 6.52 -0.21
N ASP A 23 12.16 7.11 0.60
CA ASP A 23 12.00 8.50 1.06
C ASP A 23 11.96 9.48 -0.12
N ALA A 24 12.86 9.32 -1.10
CA ALA A 24 12.90 10.14 -2.30
C ALA A 24 11.62 9.98 -3.15
N LYS A 25 11.15 8.73 -3.29
CA LYS A 25 9.92 8.45 -4.05
C LYS A 25 8.69 9.02 -3.36
N LEU A 26 8.58 8.91 -2.05
CA LEU A 26 7.46 9.49 -1.31
C LEU A 26 7.44 11.02 -1.41
N ALA A 27 8.60 11.68 -1.39
CA ALA A 27 8.68 13.12 -1.62
C ALA A 27 8.20 13.51 -3.04
N GLU A 28 8.57 12.73 -4.05
CA GLU A 28 8.10 12.91 -5.43
C GLU A 28 6.58 12.74 -5.55
N LEU A 29 6.04 11.66 -4.96
CA LEU A 29 4.60 11.39 -4.99
C LEU A 29 3.82 12.45 -4.22
N ALA A 30 4.32 12.86 -3.05
CA ALA A 30 3.69 13.90 -2.23
C ALA A 30 3.58 15.23 -3.00
N ALA A 31 4.62 15.64 -3.73
CA ALA A 31 4.58 16.85 -4.52
C ALA A 31 3.49 16.79 -5.62
N LYS A 32 3.33 15.65 -6.29
CA LYS A 32 2.27 15.43 -7.30
C LYS A 32 0.87 15.46 -6.68
N ILE A 33 0.71 14.81 -5.53
CA ILE A 33 -0.55 14.77 -4.79
C ILE A 33 -0.92 16.16 -4.28
N ASP A 34 0.02 16.90 -3.70
CA ASP A 34 -0.20 18.30 -3.27
C ASP A 34 -0.67 19.18 -4.43
N ALA A 35 -0.09 19.02 -5.62
CA ALA A 35 -0.47 19.78 -6.80
C ALA A 35 -1.91 19.46 -7.25
N GLU A 36 -2.29 18.17 -7.27
CA GLU A 36 -3.63 17.73 -7.68
C GLU A 36 -4.72 18.19 -6.71
N TYR A 37 -4.42 18.15 -5.41
CA TYR A 37 -5.41 18.46 -4.38
C TYR A 37 -5.24 19.87 -3.78
N ALA A 38 -4.53 20.77 -4.45
CA ALA A 38 -4.36 22.14 -3.99
C ALA A 38 -5.73 22.81 -3.74
N GLY A 39 -5.96 23.30 -2.53
CA GLY A 39 -7.21 23.93 -2.12
C GLY A 39 -8.40 22.99 -1.92
N LYS A 40 -8.19 21.68 -1.99
CA LYS A 40 -9.22 20.66 -1.76
C LYS A 40 -9.07 20.04 -0.38
N ASP A 41 -10.19 19.63 0.22
CA ASP A 41 -10.19 18.84 1.47
C ASP A 41 -9.95 17.37 1.14
N LEU A 42 -8.74 16.89 1.39
CA LEU A 42 -8.31 15.54 1.06
C LEU A 42 -8.39 14.60 2.26
N LEU A 43 -9.11 13.50 2.07
CA LEU A 43 -9.09 12.33 2.96
C LEU A 43 -8.18 11.26 2.36
N ILE A 44 -7.13 10.88 3.06
CA ILE A 44 -6.31 9.72 2.71
C ILE A 44 -6.77 8.49 3.50
N VAL A 45 -6.94 7.37 2.80
CA VAL A 45 -7.43 6.11 3.36
C VAL A 45 -6.34 5.05 3.21
N GLY A 46 -5.80 4.59 4.33
CA GLY A 46 -4.84 3.49 4.36
C GLY A 46 -5.52 2.14 4.54
N VAL A 47 -5.00 1.11 3.88
CA VAL A 47 -5.50 -0.26 4.02
C VAL A 47 -4.58 -1.04 4.96
N LEU A 48 -5.12 -1.40 6.12
CA LEU A 48 -4.40 -2.12 7.17
C LEU A 48 -4.18 -3.59 6.76
N LYS A 49 -3.07 -4.21 7.20
CA LYS A 49 -1.99 -3.64 8.05
C LYS A 49 -0.85 -3.07 7.20
N GLY A 50 -0.68 -3.58 5.96
CA GLY A 50 0.49 -3.35 5.11
C GLY A 50 0.79 -1.87 4.82
N ALA A 51 -0.25 -1.07 4.59
CA ALA A 51 -0.10 0.34 4.25
C ALA A 51 0.29 1.26 5.42
N VAL A 52 0.46 0.74 6.64
CA VAL A 52 0.72 1.58 7.83
C VAL A 52 1.95 2.46 7.68
N MET A 53 3.04 1.93 7.11
CA MET A 53 4.29 2.68 6.97
C MET A 53 4.20 3.72 5.85
N VAL A 54 3.74 3.32 4.67
CA VAL A 54 3.59 4.24 3.54
C VAL A 54 2.59 5.35 3.84
N MET A 55 1.49 5.04 4.49
CA MET A 55 0.46 6.00 4.89
C MET A 55 1.03 7.06 5.84
N ALA A 56 1.76 6.64 6.88
CA ALA A 56 2.36 7.54 7.84
C ALA A 56 3.43 8.45 7.21
N ASP A 57 4.31 7.89 6.39
CA ASP A 57 5.40 8.64 5.78
C ASP A 57 4.89 9.56 4.65
N LEU A 58 3.92 9.10 3.85
CA LEU A 58 3.27 9.95 2.84
C LEU A 58 2.55 11.13 3.49
N ALA A 59 1.77 10.89 4.56
CA ALA A 59 1.07 11.95 5.27
C ALA A 59 2.01 13.03 5.77
N ARG A 60 3.19 12.65 6.29
CA ARG A 60 4.21 13.59 6.74
C ARG A 60 4.94 14.32 5.60
N ALA A 61 4.99 13.73 4.41
CA ALA A 61 5.60 14.33 3.23
C ALA A 61 4.67 15.34 2.53
N LEU A 62 3.36 15.21 2.71
CA LEU A 62 2.38 16.16 2.15
C LEU A 62 2.50 17.53 2.82
N SER A 63 2.43 18.58 2.01
CA SER A 63 2.44 19.98 2.48
C SER A 63 1.06 20.47 2.90
N THR A 64 0.02 19.85 2.36
CA THR A 64 -1.38 20.20 2.66
C THR A 64 -1.87 19.41 3.89
N PRO A 65 -2.58 20.03 4.84
CA PRO A 65 -3.25 19.29 5.90
C PRO A 65 -4.22 18.27 5.32
N VAL A 66 -4.15 17.03 5.80
CA VAL A 66 -5.00 15.93 5.34
C VAL A 66 -5.74 15.28 6.51
N THR A 67 -6.94 14.78 6.23
CA THR A 67 -7.64 13.88 7.13
C THR A 67 -7.19 12.45 6.84
N MET A 68 -7.01 11.64 7.87
CA MET A 68 -6.58 10.24 7.75
C MET A 68 -7.67 9.31 8.27
N ASP A 69 -7.94 8.25 7.54
CA ASP A 69 -8.82 7.17 7.97
C ASP A 69 -8.27 5.82 7.49
N TRP A 70 -8.80 4.74 8.00
CA TRP A 70 -8.28 3.40 7.80
C TRP A 70 -9.39 2.40 7.49
N MET A 71 -9.08 1.46 6.61
CA MET A 71 -9.90 0.28 6.39
C MET A 71 -9.08 -0.98 6.63
N ALA A 72 -9.74 -2.03 7.08
CA ALA A 72 -9.19 -3.37 7.10
C ALA A 72 -10.14 -4.30 6.36
N VAL A 73 -9.60 -5.05 5.42
CA VAL A 73 -10.34 -6.01 4.62
C VAL A 73 -9.62 -7.35 4.61
N SER A 74 -10.37 -8.44 4.48
CA SER A 74 -9.81 -9.77 4.26
C SER A 74 -10.36 -10.35 2.96
N SER A 75 -9.50 -10.96 2.15
CA SER A 75 -9.93 -11.79 1.05
C SER A 75 -10.36 -13.16 1.59
N TYR A 76 -11.55 -13.64 1.19
CA TYR A 76 -12.04 -14.95 1.58
C TYR A 76 -11.44 -16.03 0.67
N GLY A 77 -10.75 -17.01 1.26
CA GLY A 77 -10.20 -18.18 0.58
C GLY A 77 -8.92 -18.68 1.24
N ALA A 78 -8.94 -19.90 1.77
CA ALA A 78 -7.74 -20.60 2.20
C ALA A 78 -7.00 -21.08 0.95
N GLY A 79 -5.78 -20.57 0.72
CA GLY A 79 -4.91 -20.99 -0.38
C GLY A 79 -4.68 -19.93 -1.44
N THR A 80 -3.86 -20.25 -2.41
CA THR A 80 -3.37 -19.41 -3.49
C THR A 80 -4.43 -18.94 -4.51
N GLN A 81 -5.71 -19.26 -4.31
CA GLN A 81 -6.81 -18.77 -5.14
C GLN A 81 -7.74 -17.90 -4.29
N SER A 82 -7.64 -16.59 -4.44
CA SER A 82 -8.65 -15.69 -3.89
C SER A 82 -9.97 -15.90 -4.64
N SER A 83 -11.04 -16.18 -3.91
CA SER A 83 -12.39 -16.37 -4.46
C SER A 83 -13.02 -15.06 -4.95
N GLY A 84 -12.33 -13.93 -4.83
CA GLY A 84 -12.86 -12.60 -5.12
C GLY A 84 -13.84 -12.05 -4.07
N VAL A 85 -14.15 -12.82 -3.04
CA VAL A 85 -15.01 -12.37 -1.95
C VAL A 85 -14.17 -11.61 -0.93
N VAL A 86 -14.53 -10.34 -0.69
CA VAL A 86 -13.87 -9.45 0.26
C VAL A 86 -14.81 -9.19 1.44
N ARG A 87 -14.28 -9.30 2.65
CA ARG A 87 -14.98 -8.97 3.89
C ARG A 87 -14.35 -7.73 4.52
N ILE A 88 -15.17 -6.77 4.89
CA ILE A 88 -14.73 -5.62 5.68
C ILE A 88 -14.60 -6.05 7.15
N LEU A 89 -13.39 -5.90 7.70
CA LEU A 89 -13.10 -6.13 9.12
C LEU A 89 -13.19 -4.83 9.93
N LYS A 90 -12.74 -3.71 9.34
CA LYS A 90 -12.93 -2.36 9.84
C LYS A 90 -13.31 -1.45 8.66
N ASP A 91 -14.42 -0.75 8.81
CA ASP A 91 -14.85 0.26 7.85
C ASP A 91 -14.33 1.66 8.25
N LEU A 92 -14.48 2.62 7.34
CA LEU A 92 -14.20 4.03 7.60
C LEU A 92 -15.04 4.54 8.76
N ASP A 93 -14.43 5.40 9.57
CA ASP A 93 -15.16 6.16 10.59
C ASP A 93 -15.80 7.42 10.01
N THR A 94 -15.29 7.87 8.85
CA THR A 94 -15.70 9.11 8.19
C THR A 94 -16.68 8.83 7.06
N ASP A 95 -17.74 9.63 6.94
CA ASP A 95 -18.57 9.69 5.74
C ASP A 95 -17.80 10.38 4.62
N ILE A 96 -17.68 9.69 3.48
CA ILE A 96 -16.89 10.17 2.33
C ILE A 96 -17.71 10.82 1.23
N LYS A 97 -19.04 10.92 1.39
CA LYS A 97 -19.90 11.54 0.39
C LYS A 97 -19.46 12.98 0.12
N GLY A 98 -19.19 13.28 -1.14
CA GLY A 98 -18.76 14.60 -1.60
C GLY A 98 -17.33 14.98 -1.21
N ARG A 99 -16.53 14.07 -0.63
CA ARG A 99 -15.14 14.33 -0.26
C ARG A 99 -14.17 13.83 -1.33
N HIS A 100 -13.01 14.46 -1.42
CA HIS A 100 -11.89 13.94 -2.21
C HIS A 100 -11.19 12.85 -1.42
N VAL A 101 -11.10 11.63 -1.98
CA VAL A 101 -10.56 10.45 -1.32
C VAL A 101 -9.37 9.90 -2.11
N LEU A 102 -8.27 9.65 -1.42
CA LEU A 102 -7.10 8.98 -1.94
C LEU A 102 -6.86 7.68 -1.16
N ILE A 103 -7.00 6.55 -1.83
CA ILE A 103 -6.61 5.25 -1.27
C ILE A 103 -5.09 5.13 -1.32
N VAL A 104 -4.48 4.77 -0.21
CA VAL A 104 -3.03 4.55 -0.09
C VAL A 104 -2.77 3.08 0.22
N GLU A 105 -2.05 2.43 -0.70
CA GLU A 105 -1.68 1.01 -0.63
C GLU A 105 -0.17 0.83 -0.53
N ASP A 106 0.23 -0.22 0.13
CA ASP A 106 1.63 -0.68 0.16
C ASP A 106 2.02 -1.34 -1.17
N ILE A 107 1.19 -2.28 -1.63
CA ILE A 107 1.44 -3.05 -2.86
C ILE A 107 0.14 -3.39 -3.58
N ILE A 108 0.17 -3.30 -4.91
CA ILE A 108 -0.83 -3.89 -5.79
C ILE A 108 -0.24 -5.14 -6.43
N ASP A 109 -0.82 -6.28 -6.08
CA ASP A 109 -0.47 -7.60 -6.61
C ASP A 109 -1.50 -8.02 -7.67
N SER A 110 -2.44 -8.90 -7.38
CA SER A 110 -3.48 -9.29 -8.33
C SER A 110 -4.47 -8.17 -8.69
N GLY A 111 -4.62 -7.19 -7.81
CA GLY A 111 -5.54 -6.07 -7.94
C GLY A 111 -7.00 -6.38 -7.54
N LEU A 112 -7.34 -7.65 -7.25
CA LEU A 112 -8.72 -8.04 -6.97
C LEU A 112 -9.32 -7.34 -5.74
N THR A 113 -8.56 -7.30 -4.65
CA THR A 113 -9.00 -6.63 -3.40
C THR A 113 -9.16 -5.13 -3.61
N LEU A 114 -8.21 -4.50 -4.28
CA LEU A 114 -8.25 -3.08 -4.55
C LEU A 114 -9.39 -2.71 -5.51
N SER A 115 -9.64 -3.51 -6.54
CA SER A 115 -10.79 -3.32 -7.47
C SER A 115 -12.11 -3.36 -6.70
N TRP A 116 -12.28 -4.32 -5.81
CA TRP A 116 -13.46 -4.38 -4.94
C TRP A 116 -13.58 -3.14 -4.05
N LEU A 117 -12.46 -2.71 -3.46
CA LEU A 117 -12.42 -1.54 -2.57
C LEU A 117 -12.78 -0.25 -3.31
N ILE A 118 -12.26 -0.05 -4.52
CA ILE A 118 -12.60 1.09 -5.38
C ILE A 118 -14.09 1.11 -5.68
N ASN A 119 -14.68 -0.03 -6.04
CA ASN A 119 -16.12 -0.13 -6.29
C ASN A 119 -16.95 0.16 -5.04
N ASN A 120 -16.55 -0.38 -3.90
CA ASN A 120 -17.24 -0.17 -2.62
C ASN A 120 -17.21 1.32 -2.20
N LEU A 121 -16.03 1.93 -2.21
CA LEU A 121 -15.89 3.35 -1.84
C LEU A 121 -16.52 4.27 -2.89
N GLY A 122 -16.41 3.93 -4.18
CA GLY A 122 -17.05 4.68 -5.27
C GLY A 122 -18.58 4.74 -5.14
N SER A 123 -19.21 3.66 -4.65
CA SER A 123 -20.66 3.62 -4.40
C SER A 123 -21.14 4.56 -3.29
N ARG A 124 -20.21 5.09 -2.49
CA ARG A 124 -20.50 6.06 -1.40
C ARG A 124 -20.47 7.52 -1.88
N GLU A 125 -20.39 7.74 -3.19
CA GLU A 125 -20.49 9.05 -3.84
C GLU A 125 -19.42 10.06 -3.40
N PRO A 126 -18.10 9.71 -3.35
CA PRO A 126 -17.07 10.70 -3.11
C PRO A 126 -17.00 11.72 -4.26
N ALA A 127 -16.45 12.91 -4.00
CA ALA A 127 -16.21 13.91 -5.05
C ALA A 127 -15.13 13.45 -6.03
N SER A 128 -14.13 12.73 -5.56
CA SER A 128 -13.13 12.01 -6.36
C SER A 128 -12.60 10.82 -5.59
N LEU A 129 -12.15 9.80 -6.30
CA LEU A 129 -11.54 8.60 -5.72
C LEU A 129 -10.34 8.20 -6.59
N ASN A 130 -9.14 8.36 -6.05
CA ASN A 130 -7.88 8.02 -6.70
C ASN A 130 -7.09 7.03 -5.85
N VAL A 131 -6.05 6.46 -6.43
CA VAL A 131 -5.18 5.47 -5.78
C VAL A 131 -3.72 5.89 -5.88
N CYS A 132 -3.02 5.80 -4.75
CA CYS A 132 -1.57 5.86 -4.66
C CYS A 132 -1.06 4.55 -4.08
N THR A 133 -0.07 3.94 -4.70
CA THR A 133 0.59 2.74 -4.18
C THR A 133 2.10 2.91 -4.18
N LEU A 134 2.77 2.37 -3.18
CA LEU A 134 4.23 2.34 -3.17
C LEU A 134 4.77 1.35 -4.20
N LEU A 135 4.22 0.14 -4.21
CA LEU A 135 4.66 -0.96 -5.08
C LEU A 135 3.53 -1.45 -5.98
N ARG A 136 3.89 -1.86 -7.19
CA ARG A 136 2.98 -2.56 -8.11
C ARG A 136 3.72 -3.70 -8.79
N LYS A 137 3.04 -4.85 -8.95
CA LYS A 137 3.49 -6.00 -9.74
C LYS A 137 2.68 -6.11 -11.03
N PRO A 138 3.10 -5.49 -12.13
CA PRO A 138 2.32 -5.51 -13.38
C PRO A 138 2.02 -6.92 -13.89
N ASP A 139 3.01 -7.83 -13.78
CA ASP A 139 2.88 -9.21 -14.26
C ASP A 139 1.95 -10.09 -13.40
N ALA A 140 1.59 -9.65 -12.20
CA ALA A 140 0.67 -10.37 -11.32
C ALA A 140 -0.78 -9.92 -11.47
N ALA A 141 -1.04 -8.84 -12.21
CA ALA A 141 -2.36 -8.23 -12.35
C ALA A 141 -3.35 -9.20 -12.99
N LYS A 142 -4.50 -9.41 -12.31
CA LYS A 142 -5.64 -10.18 -12.82
C LYS A 142 -6.78 -9.31 -13.33
N VAL A 143 -6.80 -8.06 -12.89
CA VAL A 143 -7.77 -7.05 -13.29
C VAL A 143 -7.06 -5.74 -13.61
N ALA A 144 -7.59 -4.99 -14.57
CA ALA A 144 -7.10 -3.65 -14.86
C ALA A 144 -7.62 -2.68 -13.80
N ILE A 145 -6.73 -1.87 -13.24
CA ILE A 145 -7.07 -0.83 -12.29
C ILE A 145 -6.32 0.44 -12.70
N ASP A 146 -7.04 1.55 -12.76
CA ASP A 146 -6.42 2.85 -12.90
C ASP A 146 -5.79 3.24 -11.56
N VAL A 147 -4.49 3.46 -11.58
CA VAL A 147 -3.72 3.90 -10.41
C VAL A 147 -3.03 5.20 -10.78
N GLU A 148 -3.42 6.27 -10.11
CA GLU A 148 -2.96 7.62 -10.44
C GLU A 148 -1.48 7.79 -10.13
N TRP A 149 -1.04 7.27 -8.99
CA TRP A 149 0.36 7.40 -8.56
C TRP A 149 0.93 6.04 -8.15
N VAL A 150 2.00 5.66 -8.82
CA VAL A 150 2.75 4.43 -8.54
C VAL A 150 4.19 4.80 -8.18
N GLY A 151 4.66 4.28 -7.06
CA GLY A 151 6.04 4.46 -6.64
C GLY A 151 7.00 3.64 -7.49
N PHE A 152 6.92 2.32 -7.38
CA PHE A 152 7.80 1.40 -8.09
C PHE A 152 7.04 0.23 -8.69
N ASP A 153 7.33 -0.07 -9.95
CA ASP A 153 6.97 -1.36 -10.54
C ASP A 153 8.07 -2.38 -10.21
N ILE A 154 7.68 -3.54 -9.70
CA ILE A 154 8.58 -4.62 -9.32
C ILE A 154 8.20 -5.93 -10.01
N ALA A 155 9.16 -6.85 -10.12
CA ALA A 155 8.91 -8.19 -10.61
C ALA A 155 7.94 -8.96 -9.69
N ASN A 156 7.32 -10.02 -10.21
CA ASN A 156 6.44 -10.86 -9.43
C ASN A 156 7.23 -11.77 -8.46
N GLU A 157 7.87 -11.16 -7.49
CA GLU A 157 8.59 -11.82 -6.40
C GLU A 157 7.89 -11.57 -5.06
N PHE A 158 8.13 -12.45 -4.09
CA PHE A 158 7.64 -12.26 -2.74
C PHE A 158 8.54 -11.26 -2.00
N VAL A 159 7.94 -10.17 -1.53
CA VAL A 159 8.65 -9.07 -0.89
C VAL A 159 8.16 -8.82 0.52
N VAL A 160 9.05 -8.34 1.39
CA VAL A 160 8.78 -7.98 2.77
C VAL A 160 9.42 -6.64 3.10
N GLY A 161 9.01 -6.08 4.22
CA GLY A 161 9.53 -4.82 4.74
C GLY A 161 8.66 -3.63 4.38
N TYR A 162 8.88 -2.55 5.08
CA TYR A 162 8.14 -1.30 4.93
C TYR A 162 6.61 -1.49 4.99
N GLY A 163 6.16 -2.28 5.98
CA GLY A 163 4.76 -2.64 6.19
C GLY A 163 4.38 -4.03 5.68
N LEU A 164 5.08 -4.55 4.68
CA LEU A 164 4.85 -5.90 4.14
C LEU A 164 5.42 -6.96 5.06
N ASP A 165 4.73 -8.10 5.17
CA ASP A 165 5.08 -9.16 6.10
C ASP A 165 5.29 -10.53 5.46
N TYR A 166 5.93 -11.40 6.24
CA TYR A 166 5.84 -12.85 6.15
C TYR A 166 5.55 -13.40 7.56
N ALA A 167 4.43 -14.09 7.72
CA ALA A 167 3.99 -14.64 9.00
C ALA A 167 3.99 -13.59 10.14
N GLU A 168 3.46 -12.39 9.87
CA GLU A 168 3.41 -11.22 10.76
C GLU A 168 4.77 -10.64 11.16
N LYS A 169 5.86 -11.05 10.51
CA LYS A 169 7.21 -10.53 10.73
C LYS A 169 7.66 -9.63 9.59
N TYR A 170 8.70 -8.85 9.83
CA TYR A 170 9.40 -7.99 8.85
C TYR A 170 8.71 -6.68 8.48
N ARG A 171 7.50 -6.38 8.93
CA ARG A 171 6.83 -5.09 8.65
C ARG A 171 7.64 -3.88 9.09
N ASN A 172 8.48 -4.04 10.13
CA ASN A 172 9.29 -2.98 10.72
C ASN A 172 10.62 -2.70 10.01
N LEU A 173 10.95 -3.45 8.95
CA LEU A 173 12.14 -3.16 8.16
C LEU A 173 11.99 -1.81 7.45
N PRO A 174 13.03 -0.96 7.42
CA PRO A 174 12.94 0.35 6.79
C PRO A 174 13.06 0.31 5.27
N PHE A 175 13.32 -0.85 4.69
CA PHE A 175 13.50 -1.11 3.26
C PHE A 175 12.53 -2.19 2.78
N VAL A 176 12.44 -2.38 1.46
CA VAL A 176 11.76 -3.51 0.82
C VAL A 176 12.82 -4.50 0.34
N GLY A 177 12.64 -5.77 0.68
CA GLY A 177 13.56 -6.83 0.29
C GLY A 177 12.88 -8.14 -0.01
N THR A 178 13.64 -9.12 -0.48
CA THR A 178 13.20 -10.50 -0.70
C THR A 178 13.85 -11.42 0.33
N LEU A 179 13.10 -12.41 0.77
CA LEU A 179 13.58 -13.43 1.69
C LEU A 179 14.32 -14.54 0.95
N ALA A 180 15.29 -15.15 1.63
CA ALA A 180 15.94 -16.34 1.13
C ALA A 180 14.94 -17.52 1.06
N PRO A 181 15.07 -18.45 0.07
CA PRO A 181 14.10 -19.54 -0.12
C PRO A 181 13.90 -20.43 1.10
N HIS A 182 14.90 -20.60 1.94
CA HIS A 182 14.81 -21.43 3.15
C HIS A 182 13.83 -20.86 4.20
N VAL A 183 13.46 -19.58 4.11
CA VAL A 183 12.54 -18.95 5.07
C VAL A 183 11.08 -19.33 4.82
N TYR A 184 10.70 -19.54 3.54
CA TYR A 184 9.32 -19.84 3.15
C TYR A 184 9.17 -21.10 2.30
N GLY A 185 10.26 -21.83 2.03
CA GLY A 185 10.34 -23.00 1.17
C GLY A 185 10.55 -24.30 1.94
N GLY A 186 10.07 -24.41 3.17
CA GLY A 186 10.08 -25.65 3.97
C GLY A 186 8.85 -26.50 3.73
#